data_df452432064485527b26d317f686985b
#
_entry.id   df452432064485527b26d317f686985b
#
_cell.length_a   1.000
_cell.length_b   1.000
_cell.length_c   1.000
_cell.angle_alpha   90.00
_cell.angle_beta   90.00
_cell.angle_gamma   90.00
#
_symmetry.space_group_name_H-M   'P 1'
#
loop_
_entity.id
_entity.type
_entity.pdbx_description
1 polymer ?
#
loop_
_entity_poly.entity_id
_entity_poly.type
_entity_poly.pdbx_seq_one_letter_code
_entity_poly.pdbx_strand_id
1 'polypeptide(L)'
;MKRILFFIILACLLFTSCAHGSESTPVSSELGGDFDNGGDVASHPNSSENADVDCDLPYTKDSIWNIPIDWSIAKIHPDSDKMMEAFWDGSRWIGSDPTQYAPNIYFVDNKTPLVPVKLRKNRFRDAFDDKEIQYGEPAASVWMPIPEGAQPAPGTDGQMVVINVDTGEEWGLNKGTVDPLGSWFANGIYRYSIENSGVPPEGFGQRGAGIGNFSGIVRKCEVDLGVIEHAVTLAYDFPCTPETCGANGRPAFIPPFTKTDGRGTSTYDIPEGARMIIHPEITKEEIDNACSGMKGCIVWVLAMQKYGGFIVDNSNHPKTYPEGEATANWDPEIWSDDMLRNIPTEWYDILDWNYPSTTIK
;
A
#
# COMPACT_ATOMS: atom_id res chain seq x y z
N MET A 1 -48.46 28.02 -7.97
CA MET A 1 -48.43 29.38 -8.56
C MET A 1 -47.06 29.98 -8.40
N LYS A 2 -46.54 30.57 -9.48
CA LYS A 2 -45.29 31.32 -9.70
C LYS A 2 -44.02 30.51 -9.90
N ARG A 3 -43.74 30.25 -11.17
CA ARG A 3 -42.43 29.96 -11.79
C ARG A 3 -41.64 31.28 -11.84
N ILE A 4 -40.35 31.22 -11.55
CA ILE A 4 -39.38 32.26 -11.89
C ILE A 4 -38.30 31.62 -12.74
N LEU A 5 -38.20 32.08 -13.97
CA LEU A 5 -37.24 31.75 -15.01
C LEU A 5 -36.08 32.74 -14.88
N PHE A 6 -34.84 32.30 -14.85
CA PHE A 6 -33.67 33.18 -15.02
C PHE A 6 -32.88 32.77 -16.27
N PHE A 7 -32.71 33.74 -17.14
CA PHE A 7 -31.96 33.67 -18.40
C PHE A 7 -30.46 33.78 -18.10
N ILE A 8 -29.68 32.95 -18.77
CA ILE A 8 -28.23 33.07 -18.87
C ILE A 8 -27.87 33.72 -20.20
N ILE A 9 -27.16 34.82 -20.14
CA ILE A 9 -26.62 35.55 -21.28
C ILE A 9 -25.23 34.99 -21.58
N LEU A 10 -25.05 34.54 -22.82
CA LEU A 10 -23.80 34.06 -23.40
C LEU A 10 -23.07 35.24 -24.04
N ALA A 11 -21.84 35.52 -23.66
CA ALA A 11 -21.00 36.50 -24.32
C ALA A 11 -19.80 35.78 -24.97
N CYS A 12 -19.84 35.69 -26.31
CA CYS A 12 -18.69 35.34 -27.14
C CYS A 12 -17.78 36.56 -27.31
N LEU A 13 -16.50 36.41 -27.15
CA LEU A 13 -15.49 37.33 -27.70
C LEU A 13 -14.45 36.53 -28.49
N LEU A 14 -14.50 36.76 -29.79
CA LEU A 14 -13.52 36.36 -30.79
C LEU A 14 -12.34 37.33 -30.75
N PHE A 15 -11.13 36.84 -30.82
CA PHE A 15 -9.97 37.58 -31.34
C PHE A 15 -9.17 36.73 -32.31
N THR A 16 -8.96 37.33 -33.46
CA THR A 16 -8.35 36.84 -34.68
C THR A 16 -6.82 36.87 -34.64
N SER A 17 -6.28 35.86 -35.24
CA SER A 17 -5.06 35.68 -36.08
C SER A 17 -4.13 36.85 -36.32
N CYS A 18 -2.82 36.61 -36.25
CA CYS A 18 -1.85 37.01 -37.27
C CYS A 18 -0.66 36.05 -37.29
N ALA A 19 -0.46 35.45 -38.48
CA ALA A 19 0.73 34.67 -38.83
C ALA A 19 1.81 35.58 -39.41
N HIS A 20 3.07 35.25 -39.16
CA HIS A 20 4.18 35.62 -40.06
C HIS A 20 5.22 34.51 -40.04
N GLY A 21 5.45 33.90 -41.17
CA GLY A 21 6.52 32.98 -41.44
C GLY A 21 7.77 33.69 -41.96
N SER A 22 8.92 33.09 -41.85
CA SER A 22 10.04 33.21 -42.79
C SER A 22 10.98 32.03 -42.67
N GLU A 23 11.37 31.56 -43.84
CA GLU A 23 12.24 30.44 -44.18
C GLU A 23 13.72 30.72 -43.85
N SER A 24 14.53 29.68 -43.76
CA SER A 24 15.62 29.20 -44.62
C SER A 24 16.94 28.86 -43.95
N THR A 25 17.22 27.57 -44.04
CA THR A 25 18.45 26.86 -44.46
C THR A 25 19.78 26.97 -43.70
N PRO A 26 20.64 25.93 -43.83
CA PRO A 26 21.62 25.55 -42.84
C PRO A 26 23.06 25.93 -43.19
N VAL A 27 23.92 26.02 -42.18
CA VAL A 27 25.38 26.00 -42.38
C VAL A 27 26.05 25.20 -41.25
N SER A 28 26.86 24.23 -41.68
CA SER A 28 27.82 23.49 -40.89
C SER A 28 29.00 24.33 -40.49
N SER A 29 29.57 24.15 -39.29
CA SER A 29 31.02 24.04 -39.08
C SER A 29 31.36 23.79 -37.59
N GLU A 30 32.33 22.90 -37.43
CA GLU A 30 33.01 22.52 -36.18
C GLU A 30 33.62 23.73 -35.45
N LEU A 31 33.70 23.64 -34.11
CA LEU A 31 34.93 23.71 -33.33
C LEU A 31 34.62 23.78 -31.82
N GLY A 32 35.44 23.08 -31.07
CA GLY A 32 35.31 22.81 -29.64
C GLY A 32 35.39 24.06 -28.74
N GLY A 33 34.98 23.85 -27.53
CA GLY A 33 35.10 24.81 -26.44
C GLY A 33 34.41 24.27 -25.20
N ASP A 34 35.19 23.78 -24.25
CA ASP A 34 34.75 23.50 -22.87
C ASP A 34 34.04 24.70 -22.27
N PHE A 35 32.84 24.54 -21.81
CA PHE A 35 32.25 25.40 -20.79
C PHE A 35 31.51 24.55 -19.78
N ASP A 36 32.16 24.40 -18.64
CA ASP A 36 31.62 24.09 -17.34
C ASP A 36 30.43 25.03 -17.06
N ASN A 37 29.25 24.47 -16.91
CA ASN A 37 28.09 25.16 -16.35
C ASN A 37 27.38 24.22 -15.44
N GLY A 38 27.80 24.27 -14.17
CA GLY A 38 27.04 23.76 -13.05
C GLY A 38 25.63 24.35 -13.04
N GLY A 39 24.69 23.58 -13.45
CA GLY A 39 23.26 23.76 -13.19
C GLY A 39 22.91 22.83 -12.09
N ASP A 40 22.75 23.36 -10.88
CA ASP A 40 22.20 22.64 -9.72
C ASP A 40 20.85 22.03 -10.09
N VAL A 41 20.86 20.77 -10.44
CA VAL A 41 19.68 19.91 -10.34
C VAL A 41 19.51 19.71 -8.83
N ALA A 42 18.43 20.25 -8.28
CA ALA A 42 18.06 20.02 -6.90
C ALA A 42 18.01 18.51 -6.67
N SER A 43 19.05 17.97 -6.07
CA SER A 43 19.10 16.60 -5.58
C SER A 43 18.02 16.47 -4.50
N HIS A 44 17.07 15.59 -4.75
CA HIS A 44 16.14 15.19 -3.72
C HIS A 44 16.92 14.68 -2.50
N PRO A 45 16.56 15.09 -1.26
CA PRO A 45 17.27 14.69 -0.06
C PRO A 45 16.86 13.26 0.35
N ASN A 46 17.28 12.25 -0.40
CA ASN A 46 17.06 10.86 -0.05
C ASN A 46 18.24 9.99 -0.47
N SER A 47 19.42 10.45 -0.19
CA SER A 47 20.57 9.58 -0.17
C SER A 47 21.49 9.99 0.97
N SER A 48 21.26 9.42 2.14
CA SER A 48 22.41 9.02 2.92
C SER A 48 23.12 7.97 2.06
N GLU A 49 24.27 8.33 1.48
CA GLU A 49 25.13 7.47 0.67
C GLU A 49 25.71 6.32 1.53
N ASN A 50 24.91 5.47 2.14
CA ASN A 50 25.32 4.23 2.79
C ASN A 50 24.13 3.54 3.46
N ALA A 51 23.13 3.20 2.69
CA ALA A 51 22.36 2.01 2.99
C ALA A 51 22.08 1.42 1.60
N ASP A 52 22.79 0.36 1.24
CA ASP A 52 22.13 -0.71 0.57
C ASP A 52 20.93 -1.01 1.45
N VAL A 53 19.80 -0.39 1.14
CA VAL A 53 18.52 -0.74 1.75
C VAL A 53 18.27 -2.13 1.23
N ASP A 54 18.79 -3.08 1.99
CA ASP A 54 18.66 -4.47 1.70
C ASP A 54 17.16 -4.70 1.58
N CYS A 55 16.72 -5.25 0.46
CA CYS A 55 15.34 -5.56 0.20
C CYS A 55 14.93 -6.78 1.05
N ASP A 56 15.43 -6.81 2.29
CA ASP A 56 15.22 -7.87 3.25
C ASP A 56 13.73 -8.05 3.53
N LEU A 57 13.35 -9.27 3.78
CA LEU A 57 12.00 -9.62 4.16
C LEU A 57 11.60 -8.86 5.42
N PRO A 58 10.43 -8.20 5.43
CA PRO A 58 9.89 -7.66 6.67
C PRO A 58 9.57 -8.81 7.62
N TYR A 59 9.85 -8.63 8.90
CA TYR A 59 9.54 -9.57 9.97
C TYR A 59 10.35 -10.89 9.93
N THR A 60 10.08 -11.77 10.87
CA THR A 60 10.76 -13.06 11.00
C THR A 60 10.45 -14.00 9.82
N LYS A 61 11.34 -14.95 9.57
CA LYS A 61 11.18 -15.91 8.45
C LYS A 61 9.92 -16.78 8.56
N ASP A 62 9.43 -16.99 9.78
CA ASP A 62 8.22 -17.74 10.10
C ASP A 62 6.98 -16.84 10.20
N SER A 63 7.11 -15.55 9.88
CA SER A 63 5.95 -14.66 9.72
C SER A 63 4.97 -15.21 8.70
N ILE A 64 3.67 -15.07 8.98
CA ILE A 64 2.62 -15.46 8.02
C ILE A 64 2.76 -14.76 6.67
N TRP A 65 3.40 -13.58 6.67
CA TRP A 65 3.68 -12.84 5.45
C TRP A 65 4.70 -13.53 4.57
N ASN A 66 5.71 -14.17 5.17
CA ASN A 66 6.89 -14.71 4.50
C ASN A 66 6.77 -16.20 4.16
N ILE A 67 5.67 -16.87 4.57
CA ILE A 67 5.48 -18.29 4.33
C ILE A 67 4.77 -18.54 3.02
N PRO A 68 5.42 -19.24 2.06
CA PRO A 68 4.78 -19.62 0.81
C PRO A 68 3.64 -20.62 1.04
N ILE A 69 2.68 -20.64 0.12
CA ILE A 69 1.56 -21.59 0.14
C ILE A 69 2.10 -22.99 -0.17
N ASP A 70 1.81 -23.94 0.72
CA ASP A 70 2.08 -25.35 0.45
C ASP A 70 0.89 -25.96 -0.34
N TRP A 71 1.00 -25.93 -1.65
CA TRP A 71 -0.03 -26.44 -2.54
C TRP A 71 -0.28 -27.95 -2.44
N SER A 72 0.57 -28.71 -1.73
CA SER A 72 0.32 -30.14 -1.49
C SER A 72 -0.83 -30.37 -0.49
N ILE A 73 -1.15 -29.39 0.33
CA ILE A 73 -2.18 -29.47 1.38
C ILE A 73 -3.19 -28.31 1.33
N ALA A 74 -2.86 -27.20 0.69
CA ALA A 74 -3.76 -26.06 0.53
C ALA A 74 -5.03 -26.43 -0.22
N LYS A 75 -6.15 -25.82 0.19
CA LYS A 75 -7.47 -26.04 -0.44
C LYS A 75 -8.13 -24.71 -0.70
N ILE A 76 -8.89 -24.66 -1.76
CA ILE A 76 -9.81 -23.55 -2.03
C ILE A 76 -11.00 -23.63 -1.07
N HIS A 77 -11.44 -22.50 -0.55
CA HIS A 77 -12.59 -22.44 0.34
C HIS A 77 -13.87 -22.91 -0.40
N PRO A 78 -14.73 -23.72 0.20
CA PRO A 78 -15.92 -24.26 -0.47
C PRO A 78 -16.89 -23.21 -1.04
N ASP A 79 -16.90 -22.01 -0.47
CA ASP A 79 -17.70 -20.87 -0.95
C ASP A 79 -16.87 -19.82 -1.69
N SER A 80 -15.66 -20.16 -2.17
CA SER A 80 -14.77 -19.20 -2.83
C SER A 80 -15.47 -18.51 -4.00
N ASP A 81 -16.16 -19.24 -4.86
CA ASP A 81 -16.88 -18.66 -6.01
C ASP A 81 -17.81 -17.53 -5.58
N LYS A 82 -18.60 -17.74 -4.50
CA LYS A 82 -19.54 -16.74 -4.00
C LYS A 82 -18.85 -15.56 -3.34
N MET A 83 -17.74 -15.81 -2.66
CA MET A 83 -16.91 -14.77 -2.06
C MET A 83 -16.24 -13.93 -3.15
N MET A 84 -15.75 -14.56 -4.21
CA MET A 84 -15.18 -13.84 -5.35
C MET A 84 -16.24 -13.06 -6.13
N GLU A 85 -17.47 -13.57 -6.25
CA GLU A 85 -18.59 -12.80 -6.81
C GLU A 85 -18.87 -11.54 -5.97
N ALA A 86 -18.86 -11.64 -4.63
CA ALA A 86 -19.02 -10.50 -3.73
C ALA A 86 -17.84 -9.52 -3.80
N PHE A 87 -16.61 -10.03 -3.94
CA PHE A 87 -15.40 -9.21 -4.08
C PHE A 87 -15.43 -8.35 -5.35
N TRP A 88 -15.94 -8.90 -6.45
CA TRP A 88 -16.02 -8.23 -7.74
C TRP A 88 -17.31 -7.41 -7.95
N ASP A 89 -18.17 -7.31 -6.94
CA ASP A 89 -19.36 -6.47 -7.01
C ASP A 89 -18.98 -4.99 -7.01
N GLY A 90 -19.09 -4.33 -8.12
CA GLY A 90 -18.76 -2.91 -8.29
C GLY A 90 -17.41 -2.62 -8.98
N SER A 91 -16.43 -3.50 -8.93
CA SER A 91 -15.16 -3.35 -9.67
C SER A 91 -14.57 -4.69 -10.03
N ARG A 92 -14.15 -4.87 -11.26
CA ARG A 92 -13.60 -6.14 -11.75
C ARG A 92 -12.08 -6.12 -11.94
N TRP A 93 -11.38 -5.29 -11.21
CA TRP A 93 -9.92 -5.21 -11.21
C TRP A 93 -9.42 -4.66 -9.88
N ILE A 94 -8.17 -4.98 -9.56
CA ILE A 94 -7.49 -4.51 -8.35
C ILE A 94 -6.65 -3.29 -8.72
N GLY A 95 -6.94 -2.14 -8.10
CA GLY A 95 -6.14 -0.92 -8.24
C GLY A 95 -4.84 -1.00 -7.44
N SER A 96 -3.83 -0.26 -7.88
CA SER A 96 -2.50 -0.24 -7.25
C SER A 96 -1.90 1.17 -7.20
N ASP A 97 -2.73 2.17 -6.87
CA ASP A 97 -2.37 3.59 -6.87
C ASP A 97 -1.26 3.91 -5.85
N PRO A 98 -0.02 4.26 -6.28
CA PRO A 98 1.05 4.67 -5.39
C PRO A 98 0.93 6.13 -4.94
N THR A 99 0.04 6.93 -5.57
CA THR A 99 0.11 8.39 -5.49
C THR A 99 -0.64 9.00 -4.32
N GLN A 100 -1.71 8.36 -3.81
CA GLN A 100 -2.58 8.96 -2.80
C GLN A 100 -2.68 8.18 -1.49
N TYR A 101 -2.91 6.86 -1.55
CA TYR A 101 -3.24 6.05 -0.38
C TYR A 101 -2.18 5.03 0.00
N ALA A 102 -1.18 4.82 -0.84
CA ALA A 102 -0.02 4.01 -0.54
C ALA A 102 0.89 4.72 0.48
N PRO A 103 1.40 4.03 1.51
CA PRO A 103 2.25 4.67 2.50
C PRO A 103 3.62 5.03 1.92
N ASN A 104 4.07 6.25 2.15
CA ASN A 104 5.48 6.59 1.94
C ASN A 104 6.31 5.89 3.02
N ILE A 105 7.41 5.26 2.62
CA ILE A 105 8.26 4.47 3.50
C ILE A 105 9.63 5.13 3.60
N TYR A 106 10.04 5.46 4.82
CA TYR A 106 11.33 6.09 5.10
C TYR A 106 12.18 5.16 5.95
N PHE A 107 13.38 4.88 5.48
CA PHE A 107 14.39 4.16 6.26
C PHE A 107 15.30 5.18 6.93
N VAL A 108 15.51 5.03 8.23
CA VAL A 108 16.27 5.97 9.07
C VAL A 108 17.24 5.21 9.97
N ASP A 109 18.17 5.93 10.57
CA ASP A 109 19.11 5.42 11.56
C ASP A 109 18.97 6.16 12.90
N ASN A 110 19.77 5.76 13.90
CA ASN A 110 19.80 6.39 15.23
C ASN A 110 20.28 7.85 15.24
N LYS A 111 20.79 8.39 14.13
CA LYS A 111 21.18 9.80 13.98
C LYS A 111 20.04 10.67 13.49
N THR A 112 18.98 10.07 12.97
CA THR A 112 17.80 10.80 12.48
C THR A 112 17.15 11.56 13.64
N PRO A 113 16.92 12.88 13.51
CA PRO A 113 16.34 13.66 14.57
C PRO A 113 14.94 13.19 14.97
N LEU A 114 14.67 13.18 16.26
CA LEU A 114 13.32 12.95 16.78
C LEU A 114 12.48 14.21 16.60
N VAL A 115 11.31 14.06 15.98
CA VAL A 115 10.35 15.12 15.72
C VAL A 115 9.08 14.90 16.55
N PRO A 116 8.57 15.92 17.25
CA PRO A 116 7.34 15.79 18.02
C PRO A 116 6.12 15.78 17.08
N VAL A 117 5.40 14.68 17.05
CA VAL A 117 4.11 14.53 16.33
C VAL A 117 2.97 14.70 17.32
N LYS A 118 2.15 15.75 17.14
CA LYS A 118 0.99 16.05 17.99
C LYS A 118 -0.18 15.13 17.64
N LEU A 119 -0.72 14.44 18.64
CA LEU A 119 -1.90 13.59 18.46
C LEU A 119 -3.18 14.43 18.48
N ARG A 120 -3.97 14.39 17.40
CA ARG A 120 -5.33 14.96 17.32
C ARG A 120 -6.37 14.06 18.01
N LYS A 121 -6.10 12.75 18.04
CA LYS A 121 -6.84 11.76 18.81
C LYS A 121 -5.83 11.00 19.65
N ASN A 122 -6.20 10.64 20.87
CA ASN A 122 -5.30 9.87 21.73
C ASN A 122 -5.25 8.40 21.26
N ARG A 123 -4.43 8.15 20.23
CA ARG A 123 -4.26 6.82 19.63
C ARG A 123 -2.77 6.53 19.39
N PHE A 124 -1.99 6.56 20.45
CA PHE A 124 -0.66 5.98 20.40
C PHE A 124 -0.74 4.52 20.86
N ARG A 125 -0.20 3.63 20.05
CA ARG A 125 -0.15 2.19 20.31
C ARG A 125 1.29 1.73 20.13
N ASP A 126 1.92 1.34 21.21
CA ASP A 126 3.28 0.82 21.22
C ASP A 126 3.23 -0.68 21.53
N ALA A 127 3.58 -1.48 20.53
CA ALA A 127 3.69 -2.93 20.62
C ALA A 127 5.09 -3.41 20.21
N PHE A 128 6.11 -2.57 20.42
CA PHE A 128 7.47 -2.87 19.99
C PHE A 128 8.01 -4.16 20.58
N ASP A 129 7.72 -4.44 21.85
CA ASP A 129 8.15 -5.67 22.53
C ASP A 129 7.26 -6.90 22.24
N ASP A 130 6.21 -6.75 21.41
CA ASP A 130 5.23 -7.81 21.06
C ASP A 130 4.56 -8.49 22.28
N LYS A 131 4.48 -7.80 23.42
CA LYS A 131 3.93 -8.34 24.66
C LYS A 131 2.58 -7.79 25.02
N GLU A 132 2.50 -6.49 25.14
CA GLU A 132 1.31 -5.76 25.54
C GLU A 132 1.35 -4.35 24.93
N ILE A 133 0.20 -3.88 24.48
CA ILE A 133 0.10 -2.55 23.92
C ILE A 133 0.24 -1.50 25.00
N GLN A 134 1.21 -0.63 24.85
CA GLN A 134 1.33 0.59 25.63
C GLN A 134 0.51 1.71 24.97
N TYR A 135 -0.23 2.46 25.76
CA TYR A 135 -1.05 3.57 25.29
C TYR A 135 -0.43 4.89 25.73
N GLY A 136 -0.27 5.85 24.79
CA GLY A 136 0.20 7.19 25.10
C GLY A 136 -0.82 8.02 25.87
N GLU A 137 -0.32 9.00 26.62
CA GLU A 137 -1.17 9.96 27.35
C GLU A 137 -2.02 10.83 26.41
N PRO A 138 -3.24 11.23 26.84
CA PRO A 138 -4.08 12.14 26.08
C PRO A 138 -3.36 13.44 25.75
N ALA A 139 -3.51 13.90 24.51
CA ALA A 139 -2.91 15.14 24.01
C ALA A 139 -1.39 15.26 24.08
N ALA A 140 -0.66 14.16 24.32
CA ALA A 140 0.79 14.13 24.27
C ALA A 140 1.31 14.22 22.82
N SER A 141 2.53 14.71 22.69
CA SER A 141 3.30 14.52 21.46
C SER A 141 4.10 13.23 21.57
N VAL A 142 4.13 12.48 20.47
CA VAL A 142 5.00 11.30 20.33
C VAL A 142 6.24 11.73 19.54
N TRP A 143 7.40 11.41 20.06
CA TRP A 143 8.65 11.70 19.37
C TRP A 143 9.02 10.55 18.44
N MET A 144 9.12 10.87 17.14
CA MET A 144 9.42 9.89 16.09
C MET A 144 10.67 10.30 15.31
N PRO A 145 11.46 9.36 14.82
CA PRO A 145 12.60 9.63 13.94
C PRO A 145 12.07 9.95 12.52
N ILE A 146 11.80 11.22 12.25
CA ILE A 146 11.28 11.65 10.94
C ILE A 146 12.41 12.36 10.18
N PRO A 147 12.83 11.87 8.99
CA PRO A 147 13.87 12.50 8.22
C PRO A 147 13.42 13.84 7.64
N GLU A 148 14.37 14.72 7.39
CA GLU A 148 14.09 16.02 6.78
C GLU A 148 13.42 15.84 5.41
N GLY A 149 12.42 16.64 5.10
CA GLY A 149 11.68 16.58 3.83
C GLY A 149 10.64 15.46 3.74
N ALA A 150 10.52 14.59 4.75
CA ALA A 150 9.51 13.54 4.75
C ALA A 150 8.09 14.11 4.63
N GLN A 151 7.24 13.40 3.92
CA GLN A 151 5.83 13.73 3.73
C GLN A 151 4.97 12.48 3.92
N PRO A 152 3.82 12.56 4.57
CA PRO A 152 2.84 11.48 4.55
C PRO A 152 2.21 11.37 3.16
N ALA A 153 1.57 10.24 2.86
CA ALA A 153 0.80 10.09 1.62
C ALA A 153 -0.25 11.22 1.50
N PRO A 154 -0.48 11.76 0.28
CA PRO A 154 -1.35 12.93 0.09
C PRO A 154 -2.83 12.66 0.35
N GLY A 155 -3.28 11.41 0.26
CA GLY A 155 -4.67 11.02 0.48
C GLY A 155 -5.17 11.31 1.90
N THR A 156 -6.47 11.20 2.10
CA THR A 156 -7.12 11.53 3.39
C THR A 156 -6.65 10.68 4.58
N ASP A 157 -5.99 9.55 4.31
CA ASP A 157 -5.45 8.66 5.33
C ASP A 157 -4.05 9.07 5.79
N GLY A 158 -3.35 9.90 5.03
CA GLY A 158 -2.06 10.48 5.39
C GLY A 158 -1.10 9.42 5.96
N GLN A 159 -1.02 8.28 5.28
CA GLN A 159 -0.24 7.14 5.76
C GLN A 159 1.26 7.40 5.56
N MET A 160 2.05 6.99 6.52
CA MET A 160 3.50 7.03 6.46
C MET A 160 4.06 5.91 7.33
N VAL A 161 5.14 5.31 6.87
CA VAL A 161 5.91 4.33 7.62
C VAL A 161 7.34 4.87 7.77
N VAL A 162 7.91 4.70 8.95
CA VAL A 162 9.32 4.97 9.22
C VAL A 162 9.94 3.73 9.85
N ILE A 163 11.00 3.23 9.24
CA ILE A 163 11.75 2.07 9.74
C ILE A 163 13.11 2.54 10.22
N ASN A 164 13.40 2.35 11.50
CA ASN A 164 14.75 2.57 12.04
C ASN A 164 15.55 1.27 11.86
N VAL A 165 16.52 1.29 10.95
CA VAL A 165 17.30 0.10 10.59
C VAL A 165 18.28 -0.34 11.70
N ASP A 166 18.65 0.56 12.61
CA ASP A 166 19.55 0.24 13.73
C ASP A 166 18.82 -0.46 14.89
N THR A 167 17.50 -0.22 15.04
CA THR A 167 16.71 -0.71 16.18
C THR A 167 15.61 -1.68 15.80
N GLY A 168 15.30 -1.80 14.49
CA GLY A 168 14.16 -2.58 14.01
C GLY A 168 12.80 -1.95 14.30
N GLU A 169 12.75 -0.69 14.72
CA GLU A 169 11.48 0.01 14.98
C GLU A 169 10.71 0.29 13.67
N GLU A 170 9.47 -0.17 13.62
CA GLU A 170 8.47 0.24 12.64
C GLU A 170 7.54 1.28 13.28
N TRP A 171 7.50 2.48 12.71
CA TRP A 171 6.57 3.53 13.08
C TRP A 171 5.56 3.75 11.98
N GLY A 172 4.29 3.87 12.31
CA GLY A 172 3.24 4.17 11.34
C GLY A 172 2.37 5.33 11.77
N LEU A 173 2.00 6.19 10.81
CA LEU A 173 1.06 7.28 11.01
C LEU A 173 -0.27 6.99 10.31
N ASN A 174 -1.34 7.33 11.02
CA ASN A 174 -2.69 7.41 10.46
C ASN A 174 -3.16 8.87 10.48
N LYS A 175 -3.60 9.37 9.33
CA LYS A 175 -3.99 10.76 9.09
C LYS A 175 -2.89 11.74 9.50
N GLY A 176 -1.65 11.38 9.11
CA GLY A 176 -0.47 12.22 9.24
C GLY A 176 -0.59 13.47 8.38
N THR A 177 -0.17 14.60 8.91
CA THR A 177 -0.06 15.86 8.17
C THR A 177 1.09 16.68 8.71
N VAL A 178 1.69 17.48 7.86
CA VAL A 178 2.67 18.50 8.22
C VAL A 178 2.12 19.86 7.82
N ASP A 179 2.18 20.84 8.71
CA ASP A 179 1.75 22.19 8.39
C ASP A 179 2.87 23.01 7.70
N PRO A 180 2.55 24.17 7.13
CA PRO A 180 3.56 25.01 6.47
C PRO A 180 4.70 25.51 7.37
N LEU A 181 4.57 25.37 8.68
CA LEU A 181 5.60 25.71 9.67
C LEU A 181 6.42 24.48 10.09
N GLY A 182 6.18 23.33 9.46
CA GLY A 182 6.89 22.09 9.75
C GLY A 182 6.39 21.33 10.99
N SER A 183 5.25 21.71 11.57
CA SER A 183 4.68 20.97 12.70
C SER A 183 3.94 19.73 12.22
N TRP A 184 4.21 18.61 12.90
CA TRP A 184 3.61 17.31 12.59
C TRP A 184 2.38 17.03 13.44
N PHE A 185 1.38 16.41 12.82
CA PHE A 185 0.14 15.97 13.46
C PHE A 185 -0.28 14.60 12.93
N ALA A 186 -0.93 13.80 13.78
CA ALA A 186 -1.56 12.54 13.37
C ALA A 186 -2.83 12.28 14.20
N ASN A 187 -3.74 11.46 13.67
CA ASN A 187 -4.85 10.93 14.47
C ASN A 187 -4.41 9.72 15.28
N GLY A 188 -3.49 8.92 14.74
CA GLY A 188 -2.92 7.75 15.38
C GLY A 188 -1.45 7.56 15.01
N ILE A 189 -0.69 7.06 15.96
CA ILE A 189 0.69 6.63 15.80
C ILE A 189 0.79 5.21 16.33
N TYR A 190 1.54 4.38 15.63
CA TYR A 190 1.76 2.99 15.97
C TYR A 190 3.25 2.70 15.93
N ARG A 191 3.75 1.93 16.91
CA ARG A 191 5.12 1.44 16.94
C ARG A 191 5.11 -0.07 17.08
N TYR A 192 5.87 -0.72 16.22
CA TYR A 192 6.03 -2.18 16.18
C TYR A 192 7.50 -2.53 15.91
N SER A 193 7.85 -3.79 15.74
CA SER A 193 9.20 -4.21 15.35
C SER A 193 9.14 -5.03 14.06
N ILE A 194 10.03 -4.69 13.10
CA ILE A 194 10.25 -5.52 11.92
C ILE A 194 10.97 -6.85 12.24
N GLU A 195 11.49 -7.00 13.44
CA GLU A 195 12.13 -8.23 13.91
C GLU A 195 11.14 -9.19 14.59
N ASN A 196 9.86 -8.79 14.72
CA ASN A 196 8.80 -9.62 15.29
C ASN A 196 8.06 -10.44 14.22
N SER A 197 6.96 -11.07 14.63
CA SER A 197 6.17 -11.98 13.79
C SER A 197 5.42 -11.32 12.61
N GLY A 198 5.32 -9.99 12.58
CA GLY A 198 4.44 -9.27 11.64
C GLY A 198 2.97 -9.34 11.99
N VAL A 199 2.65 -9.89 13.18
CA VAL A 199 1.30 -9.98 13.74
C VAL A 199 1.29 -9.32 15.10
N PRO A 200 0.97 -8.02 15.17
CA PRO A 200 0.91 -7.29 16.43
C PRO A 200 -0.17 -7.87 17.37
N PRO A 201 -0.03 -7.65 18.69
CA PRO A 201 -1.01 -8.12 19.66
C PRO A 201 -2.40 -7.49 19.44
N GLU A 202 -3.43 -8.13 19.99
CA GLU A 202 -4.82 -7.65 19.91
C GLU A 202 -4.94 -6.20 20.38
N GLY A 203 -5.70 -5.39 19.64
CA GLY A 203 -5.88 -3.96 19.91
C GLY A 203 -4.89 -3.05 19.17
N PHE A 204 -3.84 -3.55 18.58
CA PHE A 204 -3.08 -2.82 17.57
C PHE A 204 -4.01 -2.50 16.41
N GLY A 205 -3.92 -1.34 15.82
CA GLY A 205 -5.03 -0.98 14.97
C GLY A 205 -4.69 0.00 13.86
N GLN A 206 -3.61 -0.20 13.16
CA GLN A 206 -3.27 0.70 12.08
C GLN A 206 -4.13 0.44 10.83
N ARG A 207 -4.30 -0.84 10.44
CA ARG A 207 -5.22 -1.26 9.38
C ARG A 207 -6.46 -1.94 9.97
N GLY A 208 -7.46 -2.16 9.15
CA GLY A 208 -8.70 -2.83 9.52
C GLY A 208 -8.47 -4.12 10.28
N ALA A 209 -7.61 -4.99 9.78
CA ALA A 209 -7.28 -6.29 10.39
C ALA A 209 -6.37 -6.22 11.64
N GLY A 210 -5.88 -5.05 12.02
CA GLY A 210 -5.02 -4.89 13.22
C GLY A 210 -3.54 -5.13 12.97
N ILE A 211 -3.04 -4.77 11.82
CA ILE A 211 -1.62 -4.90 11.42
C ILE A 211 -0.95 -3.55 11.23
N GLY A 212 0.37 -3.55 11.05
CA GLY A 212 1.16 -2.38 10.68
C GLY A 212 0.96 -1.97 9.22
N ASN A 213 1.30 -0.73 8.88
CA ASN A 213 1.24 -0.26 7.49
C ASN A 213 2.38 -0.80 6.62
N PHE A 214 3.42 -1.35 7.22
CA PHE A 214 4.52 -1.97 6.47
C PHE A 214 4.20 -3.39 5.99
N SER A 215 3.28 -4.07 6.69
CA SER A 215 2.91 -5.46 6.40
C SER A 215 2.37 -5.63 4.97
N GLY A 216 3.02 -6.47 4.19
CA GLY A 216 2.58 -6.85 2.84
C GLY A 216 2.61 -5.73 1.80
N ILE A 217 3.28 -4.62 2.06
CA ILE A 217 3.50 -3.55 1.07
C ILE A 217 4.50 -4.04 0.03
N VAL A 218 4.16 -3.84 -1.24
CA VAL A 218 5.08 -4.10 -2.35
C VAL A 218 6.07 -2.94 -2.47
N ARG A 219 7.35 -3.22 -2.24
CA ARG A 219 8.40 -2.18 -2.29
C ARG A 219 9.03 -2.09 -3.68
N LYS A 220 9.48 -0.89 -4.02
CA LYS A 220 10.13 -0.67 -5.32
C LYS A 220 11.35 -1.57 -5.53
N CYS A 221 12.18 -1.76 -4.50
CA CYS A 221 13.36 -2.61 -4.57
C CYS A 221 13.02 -4.07 -4.95
N GLU A 222 11.91 -4.63 -4.48
CA GLU A 222 11.44 -5.98 -4.82
C GLU A 222 11.06 -6.07 -6.30
N VAL A 223 10.36 -5.08 -6.81
CA VAL A 223 10.02 -5.00 -8.23
C VAL A 223 11.27 -4.83 -9.08
N ASP A 224 12.23 -4.02 -8.64
CA ASP A 224 13.52 -3.86 -9.32
C ASP A 224 14.33 -5.14 -9.35
N LEU A 225 14.33 -5.93 -8.27
CA LEU A 225 14.90 -7.27 -8.20
C LEU A 225 14.13 -8.30 -9.04
N GLY A 226 12.85 -8.06 -9.32
CA GLY A 226 11.98 -8.95 -10.11
C GLY A 226 11.35 -10.06 -9.28
N VAL A 227 11.27 -9.91 -7.96
CA VAL A 227 10.68 -10.89 -7.06
C VAL A 227 10.08 -10.21 -5.81
N ILE A 228 8.88 -10.64 -5.42
CA ILE A 228 8.27 -10.34 -4.13
C ILE A 228 8.21 -11.66 -3.36
N GLU A 229 8.89 -11.72 -2.21
CA GLU A 229 9.02 -12.96 -1.43
C GLU A 229 8.13 -12.99 -0.19
N HIS A 230 6.99 -12.32 -0.25
CA HIS A 230 6.00 -12.28 0.82
C HIS A 230 4.57 -12.16 0.27
N ALA A 231 3.58 -12.43 1.13
CA ALA A 231 2.18 -12.19 0.82
C ALA A 231 1.90 -10.68 0.72
N VAL A 232 1.07 -10.27 -0.24
CA VAL A 232 0.74 -8.86 -0.43
C VAL A 232 -0.49 -8.44 0.40
N THR A 233 -0.63 -7.15 0.59
CA THR A 233 -1.79 -6.54 1.28
C THR A 233 -2.88 -6.21 0.28
N LEU A 234 -4.12 -6.62 0.59
CA LEU A 234 -5.32 -6.35 -0.18
C LEU A 234 -6.38 -5.64 0.66
N ALA A 235 -7.17 -4.81 0.00
CA ALA A 235 -8.39 -4.23 0.56
C ALA A 235 -9.50 -4.25 -0.48
N TYR A 236 -10.76 -4.22 -0.04
CA TYR A 236 -11.91 -4.09 -0.94
C TYR A 236 -13.09 -3.42 -0.23
N ASP A 237 -14.23 -3.22 -0.95
CA ASP A 237 -15.32 -2.36 -0.51
C ASP A 237 -16.05 -2.89 0.72
N PHE A 238 -16.19 -4.21 0.84
CA PHE A 238 -17.16 -4.83 1.72
C PHE A 238 -16.62 -6.02 2.53
N PRO A 239 -15.47 -5.90 3.24
CA PRO A 239 -15.11 -6.94 4.20
C PRO A 239 -16.29 -7.18 5.16
N CYS A 240 -16.52 -8.44 5.54
CA CYS A 240 -17.70 -8.77 6.33
C CYS A 240 -17.67 -8.19 7.75
N THR A 241 -18.84 -7.91 8.27
CA THR A 241 -19.04 -7.57 9.69
C THR A 241 -19.21 -8.85 10.53
N PRO A 242 -19.14 -8.78 11.89
CA PRO A 242 -19.49 -9.91 12.74
C PRO A 242 -20.88 -10.49 12.45
N GLU A 243 -21.84 -9.64 12.08
CA GLU A 243 -23.21 -10.03 11.78
C GLU A 243 -23.32 -10.75 10.43
N THR A 244 -22.70 -10.22 9.38
CA THR A 244 -22.83 -10.78 8.03
C THR A 244 -22.05 -12.09 7.87
N CYS A 245 -20.83 -12.17 8.39
CA CYS A 245 -20.09 -13.43 8.43
C CYS A 245 -20.74 -14.44 9.37
N GLY A 246 -21.17 -14.02 10.56
CA GLY A 246 -21.80 -14.86 11.56
C GLY A 246 -23.10 -15.51 11.08
N ALA A 247 -23.82 -14.89 10.13
CA ALA A 247 -25.02 -15.46 9.52
C ALA A 247 -24.76 -16.81 8.82
N ASN A 248 -23.54 -17.03 8.32
CA ASN A 248 -23.09 -18.30 7.73
C ASN A 248 -22.13 -19.09 8.63
N GLY A 249 -22.02 -18.73 9.92
CA GLY A 249 -21.12 -19.38 10.87
C GLY A 249 -19.64 -19.10 10.59
N ARG A 250 -19.32 -18.07 9.79
CA ARG A 250 -17.95 -17.66 9.49
C ARG A 250 -17.45 -16.63 10.50
N PRO A 251 -16.16 -16.61 10.84
CA PRO A 251 -15.59 -15.55 11.65
C PRO A 251 -15.56 -14.22 10.88
N ALA A 252 -15.63 -13.10 11.58
CA ALA A 252 -15.54 -11.77 10.98
C ALA A 252 -14.11 -11.40 10.56
N PHE A 253 -13.13 -12.03 11.17
CA PHE A 253 -11.72 -11.98 10.80
C PHE A 253 -11.05 -13.33 11.04
N ILE A 254 -9.99 -13.60 10.31
CA ILE A 254 -9.28 -14.89 10.38
C ILE A 254 -8.03 -14.73 11.25
N PRO A 255 -7.88 -15.49 12.35
CA PRO A 255 -6.63 -15.47 13.09
C PRO A 255 -5.42 -15.83 12.21
N PRO A 256 -4.26 -15.24 12.44
CA PRO A 256 -3.86 -14.46 13.63
C PRO A 256 -4.24 -12.97 13.59
N PHE A 257 -4.93 -12.50 12.58
CA PHE A 257 -5.48 -11.12 12.60
C PHE A 257 -6.51 -10.97 13.72
N THR A 258 -6.64 -9.76 14.28
CA THR A 258 -7.25 -9.60 15.61
C THR A 258 -8.55 -8.81 15.62
N LYS A 259 -8.90 -8.18 14.49
CA LYS A 259 -10.12 -7.36 14.37
C LYS A 259 -10.57 -7.20 12.92
N THR A 260 -11.69 -6.52 12.73
CA THR A 260 -12.18 -6.06 11.42
C THR A 260 -12.76 -4.65 11.54
N ASP A 261 -12.66 -3.87 10.48
CA ASP A 261 -13.43 -2.65 10.26
C ASP A 261 -14.40 -2.81 9.08
N GLY A 262 -14.73 -4.05 8.74
CA GLY A 262 -15.62 -4.41 7.66
C GLY A 262 -16.97 -3.73 7.75
N ARG A 263 -17.57 -3.49 6.59
CA ARG A 263 -18.90 -2.86 6.41
C ARG A 263 -19.80 -3.61 5.44
N GLY A 264 -19.44 -4.83 5.13
CA GLY A 264 -20.17 -5.69 4.22
C GLY A 264 -21.60 -5.95 4.64
N THR A 265 -22.46 -6.22 3.67
CA THR A 265 -23.88 -6.46 3.86
C THR A 265 -24.32 -7.83 3.35
N SER A 266 -23.45 -8.53 2.62
CA SER A 266 -23.69 -9.88 2.12
C SER A 266 -23.13 -10.93 3.08
N THR A 267 -23.82 -12.07 3.15
CA THR A 267 -23.32 -13.23 3.91
C THR A 267 -22.13 -13.92 3.24
N TYR A 268 -21.77 -13.52 2.03
CA TYR A 268 -20.60 -14.01 1.30
C TYR A 268 -19.46 -12.98 1.20
N ASP A 269 -19.62 -11.83 1.84
CA ASP A 269 -18.51 -10.90 2.00
C ASP A 269 -17.32 -11.59 2.69
N ILE A 270 -16.09 -11.22 2.28
CA ILE A 270 -14.88 -11.89 2.71
C ILE A 270 -14.44 -11.36 4.08
N PRO A 271 -14.11 -12.22 5.05
CA PRO A 271 -13.55 -11.77 6.31
C PRO A 271 -12.13 -11.18 6.14
N GLU A 272 -11.79 -10.16 6.91
CA GLU A 272 -10.41 -9.71 7.00
C GLU A 272 -9.52 -10.81 7.55
N GLY A 273 -8.29 -10.92 7.04
CA GLY A 273 -7.38 -12.02 7.30
C GLY A 273 -7.57 -13.22 6.37
N ALA A 274 -8.62 -13.26 5.55
CA ALA A 274 -8.71 -14.27 4.50
C ALA A 274 -7.59 -14.09 3.48
N ARG A 275 -7.03 -15.21 3.02
CA ARG A 275 -5.94 -15.24 2.04
C ARG A 275 -6.50 -15.49 0.64
N MET A 276 -6.38 -14.48 -0.21
CA MET A 276 -6.68 -14.60 -1.65
C MET A 276 -5.44 -15.08 -2.40
N ILE A 277 -5.65 -15.85 -3.45
CA ILE A 277 -4.57 -16.40 -4.28
C ILE A 277 -4.86 -16.18 -5.76
N ILE A 278 -3.84 -16.35 -6.58
CA ILE A 278 -3.95 -16.67 -8.01
C ILE A 278 -3.55 -18.12 -8.19
N HIS A 279 -4.28 -18.85 -9.03
CA HIS A 279 -4.04 -20.27 -9.26
C HIS A 279 -2.60 -20.56 -9.74
N PRO A 280 -1.90 -21.55 -9.15
CA PRO A 280 -0.50 -21.83 -9.46
C PRO A 280 -0.31 -22.46 -10.83
N GLU A 281 -1.35 -22.99 -11.46
CA GLU A 281 -1.33 -23.57 -12.81
C GLU A 281 -1.33 -22.53 -13.94
N ILE A 282 -1.67 -21.25 -13.64
CA ILE A 282 -1.58 -20.19 -14.63
C ILE A 282 -0.12 -20.03 -15.05
N THR A 283 0.12 -20.21 -16.33
CA THR A 283 1.47 -20.25 -16.88
C THR A 283 2.11 -18.88 -17.00
N LYS A 284 3.45 -18.86 -17.06
CA LYS A 284 4.17 -17.61 -17.28
C LYS A 284 3.74 -16.90 -18.56
N GLU A 285 3.42 -17.63 -19.64
CA GLU A 285 2.97 -17.05 -20.91
C GLU A 285 1.60 -16.36 -20.75
N GLU A 286 0.67 -16.97 -20.02
CA GLU A 286 -0.62 -16.36 -19.72
C GLU A 286 -0.46 -15.10 -18.86
N ILE A 287 0.42 -15.13 -17.86
CA ILE A 287 0.75 -13.99 -17.01
C ILE A 287 1.36 -12.87 -17.84
N ASP A 288 2.37 -13.16 -18.66
CA ASP A 288 3.04 -12.17 -19.51
C ASP A 288 2.03 -11.50 -20.47
N ASN A 289 1.09 -12.27 -21.02
CA ASN A 289 0.03 -11.76 -21.89
C ASN A 289 -0.97 -10.86 -21.14
N ALA A 290 -1.48 -11.31 -19.98
CA ALA A 290 -2.42 -10.52 -19.17
C ALA A 290 -1.78 -9.24 -18.65
N CYS A 291 -0.52 -9.28 -18.23
CA CYS A 291 0.27 -8.14 -17.77
C CYS A 291 0.81 -7.27 -18.93
N SER A 292 0.62 -7.67 -20.20
CA SER A 292 1.21 -6.97 -21.37
C SER A 292 2.74 -6.74 -21.23
N GLY A 293 3.44 -7.64 -20.54
CA GLY A 293 4.86 -7.56 -20.28
C GLY A 293 5.29 -6.57 -19.18
N MET A 294 4.35 -5.91 -18.50
CA MET A 294 4.66 -4.95 -17.44
C MET A 294 5.26 -5.67 -16.21
N LYS A 295 6.48 -5.30 -15.83
CA LYS A 295 7.26 -5.99 -14.78
C LYS A 295 6.55 -6.03 -13.43
N GLY A 296 6.00 -4.90 -12.98
CA GLY A 296 5.28 -4.81 -11.70
C GLY A 296 4.10 -5.76 -11.62
N CYS A 297 3.30 -5.83 -12.69
CA CYS A 297 2.18 -6.76 -12.80
C CYS A 297 2.66 -8.22 -12.71
N ILE A 298 3.68 -8.59 -13.49
CA ILE A 298 4.20 -9.96 -13.54
C ILE A 298 4.68 -10.42 -12.16
N VAL A 299 5.52 -9.63 -11.49
CA VAL A 299 6.05 -10.01 -10.17
C VAL A 299 4.97 -10.06 -9.10
N TRP A 300 3.96 -9.16 -9.19
CA TRP A 300 2.81 -9.18 -8.29
C TRP A 300 1.97 -10.46 -8.46
N VAL A 301 1.66 -10.86 -9.71
CA VAL A 301 0.91 -12.10 -9.99
C VAL A 301 1.67 -13.32 -9.50
N LEU A 302 2.99 -13.38 -9.71
CA LEU A 302 3.84 -14.48 -9.21
C LEU A 302 3.86 -14.54 -7.68
N ALA A 303 3.85 -13.38 -6.99
CA ALA A 303 3.72 -13.35 -5.54
C ALA A 303 2.35 -13.87 -5.08
N MET A 304 1.27 -13.49 -5.78
CA MET A 304 -0.08 -14.00 -5.50
C MET A 304 -0.22 -15.51 -5.71
N GLN A 305 0.54 -16.11 -6.64
CA GLN A 305 0.60 -17.57 -6.80
C GLN A 305 1.37 -18.25 -5.66
N LYS A 306 2.48 -17.63 -5.22
CA LYS A 306 3.40 -18.24 -4.26
C LYS A 306 3.01 -17.96 -2.81
N TYR A 307 2.61 -16.73 -2.53
CA TYR A 307 2.34 -16.26 -1.17
C TYR A 307 0.88 -15.83 -0.97
N GLY A 308 0.15 -15.51 -2.04
CA GLY A 308 -1.18 -14.92 -1.95
C GLY A 308 -1.17 -13.50 -1.42
N GLY A 309 -2.37 -13.00 -1.09
CA GLY A 309 -2.58 -11.71 -0.46
C GLY A 309 -3.61 -11.80 0.66
N PHE A 310 -3.42 -11.05 1.74
CA PHE A 310 -4.37 -10.99 2.84
C PHE A 310 -5.31 -9.79 2.69
N ILE A 311 -6.61 -10.03 2.83
CA ILE A 311 -7.61 -8.95 2.97
C ILE A 311 -7.43 -8.33 4.35
N VAL A 312 -7.06 -7.04 4.43
CA VAL A 312 -6.68 -6.42 5.71
C VAL A 312 -7.33 -5.08 6.00
N ASP A 313 -8.12 -4.59 5.05
CA ASP A 313 -8.72 -3.24 5.19
C ASP A 313 -9.96 -3.10 4.30
N ASN A 314 -10.84 -2.16 4.64
CA ASN A 314 -11.88 -1.74 3.73
C ASN A 314 -11.42 -0.57 2.84
N SER A 315 -11.96 -0.47 1.64
CA SER A 315 -11.65 0.58 0.67
C SER A 315 -12.90 0.99 -0.12
N ASN A 316 -12.75 1.77 -1.18
CA ASN A 316 -13.87 2.11 -2.07
C ASN A 316 -13.87 1.29 -3.37
N HIS A 317 -12.88 0.46 -3.58
CA HIS A 317 -12.77 -0.56 -4.63
C HIS A 317 -11.62 -1.51 -4.28
N PRO A 318 -11.56 -2.71 -4.89
CA PRO A 318 -10.45 -3.63 -4.70
C PRO A 318 -9.11 -2.97 -4.98
N LYS A 319 -8.13 -3.13 -4.09
CA LYS A 319 -6.78 -2.59 -4.28
C LYS A 319 -5.71 -3.38 -3.55
N THR A 320 -4.49 -3.24 -4.05
CA THR A 320 -3.24 -3.60 -3.36
C THR A 320 -2.46 -2.34 -3.02
N TYR A 321 -1.51 -2.46 -2.10
CA TYR A 321 -0.75 -1.31 -1.63
C TYR A 321 0.72 -1.45 -2.03
N PRO A 322 1.21 -0.65 -2.99
CA PRO A 322 2.64 -0.47 -3.22
C PRO A 322 3.23 0.51 -2.20
N GLU A 323 4.53 0.65 -2.21
CA GLU A 323 5.23 1.79 -1.61
C GLU A 323 4.77 3.10 -2.26
N GLY A 324 4.62 4.16 -1.44
CA GLY A 324 4.12 5.45 -1.91
C GLY A 324 5.07 6.16 -2.88
N GLU A 325 4.50 6.92 -3.81
CA GLU A 325 5.20 7.61 -4.90
C GLU A 325 6.35 8.49 -4.42
N ALA A 326 6.18 9.19 -3.29
CA ALA A 326 7.19 10.14 -2.79
C ALA A 326 8.49 9.46 -2.34
N THR A 327 8.48 8.16 -2.04
CA THR A 327 9.68 7.39 -1.67
C THR A 327 10.10 6.43 -2.77
N ALA A 328 9.16 5.84 -3.49
CA ALA A 328 9.44 4.88 -4.54
C ALA A 328 9.85 5.52 -5.87
N ASN A 329 9.26 6.68 -6.21
CA ASN A 329 9.45 7.31 -7.53
C ASN A 329 9.26 6.27 -8.66
N TRP A 330 8.07 5.72 -8.76
CA TRP A 330 7.75 4.66 -9.70
C TRP A 330 7.87 5.10 -11.15
N ASP A 331 8.50 4.26 -11.96
CA ASP A 331 8.39 4.37 -13.40
C ASP A 331 6.99 3.85 -13.82
N PRO A 332 6.15 4.68 -14.47
CA PRO A 332 4.80 4.27 -14.88
C PRO A 332 4.76 3.13 -15.90
N GLU A 333 5.88 2.83 -16.58
CA GLU A 333 6.01 1.65 -17.43
C GLU A 333 6.29 0.36 -16.63
N ILE A 334 6.69 0.50 -15.37
CA ILE A 334 6.95 -0.62 -14.46
C ILE A 334 5.80 -0.83 -13.48
N TRP A 335 5.21 0.26 -12.94
CA TRP A 335 4.12 0.23 -11.98
C TRP A 335 3.10 1.34 -12.27
N SER A 336 1.83 0.98 -12.43
CA SER A 336 0.72 1.93 -12.61
C SER A 336 -0.50 1.51 -11.82
N ASP A 337 -1.42 2.44 -11.57
CA ASP A 337 -2.67 2.17 -10.84
C ASP A 337 -3.48 1.04 -11.48
N ASP A 338 -3.51 0.99 -12.79
CA ASP A 338 -4.35 0.06 -13.56
C ASP A 338 -3.59 -1.16 -14.13
N MET A 339 -2.36 -1.41 -13.70
CA MET A 339 -1.53 -2.50 -14.22
C MET A 339 -2.17 -3.90 -14.08
N LEU A 340 -3.07 -4.08 -13.12
CA LEU A 340 -3.75 -5.35 -12.86
C LEU A 340 -5.14 -5.44 -13.53
N ARG A 341 -5.53 -4.46 -14.34
CA ARG A 341 -6.87 -4.35 -14.96
C ARG A 341 -7.22 -5.54 -15.85
N ASN A 342 -6.24 -6.11 -16.54
CA ASN A 342 -6.44 -7.19 -17.48
C ASN A 342 -6.23 -8.59 -16.90
N ILE A 343 -5.96 -8.70 -15.60
CA ILE A 343 -5.88 -10.00 -14.94
C ILE A 343 -7.29 -10.61 -14.88
N PRO A 344 -7.50 -11.81 -15.44
CA PRO A 344 -8.81 -12.44 -15.43
C PRO A 344 -9.33 -12.70 -14.02
N THR A 345 -10.57 -12.34 -13.75
CA THR A 345 -11.17 -12.48 -12.42
C THR A 345 -11.31 -13.93 -11.97
N GLU A 346 -11.39 -14.88 -12.91
CA GLU A 346 -11.43 -16.32 -12.69
C GLU A 346 -10.09 -16.93 -12.26
N TRP A 347 -9.00 -16.15 -12.24
CA TRP A 347 -7.72 -16.62 -11.72
C TRP A 347 -7.63 -16.53 -10.20
N TYR A 348 -8.58 -15.85 -9.56
CA TYR A 348 -8.54 -15.59 -8.13
C TYR A 348 -9.45 -16.53 -7.37
N ASP A 349 -8.97 -17.00 -6.22
CA ASP A 349 -9.74 -17.75 -5.25
C ASP A 349 -9.38 -17.38 -3.82
N ILE A 350 -10.23 -17.78 -2.88
CA ILE A 350 -10.00 -17.68 -1.44
C ILE A 350 -9.55 -19.03 -0.91
N LEU A 351 -8.40 -19.05 -0.23
CA LEU A 351 -7.95 -20.25 0.48
C LEU A 351 -8.86 -20.58 1.68
N ASP A 352 -9.08 -21.86 1.90
CA ASP A 352 -9.73 -22.33 3.12
C ASP A 352 -8.87 -21.97 4.33
N TRP A 353 -9.38 -21.11 5.20
CA TRP A 353 -8.67 -20.67 6.42
C TRP A 353 -8.52 -21.74 7.48
N ASN A 354 -9.14 -22.91 7.34
CA ASN A 354 -8.81 -24.11 8.11
C ASN A 354 -7.51 -24.77 7.61
N TYR A 355 -6.95 -24.30 6.49
CA TYR A 355 -5.61 -24.64 6.07
C TYR A 355 -4.63 -24.19 7.17
N PRO A 356 -3.75 -25.08 7.64
CA PRO A 356 -2.77 -24.73 8.64
C PRO A 356 -1.77 -23.73 8.05
N SER A 357 -2.17 -22.47 7.92
CA SER A 357 -1.27 -21.36 7.78
C SER A 357 -0.56 -21.27 9.12
N THR A 358 0.54 -22.01 9.23
CA THR A 358 1.47 -21.93 10.35
C THR A 358 0.82 -21.91 11.72
N THR A 359 0.80 -23.06 12.32
CA THR A 359 0.78 -23.14 13.78
C THR A 359 2.00 -22.36 14.24
N ILE A 360 1.81 -21.09 14.62
CA ILE A 360 2.76 -20.39 15.48
C ILE A 360 2.78 -21.26 16.74
N LYS A 361 3.88 -22.02 16.91
CA LYS A 361 4.09 -22.84 18.10
C LYS A 361 4.60 -21.96 19.22
#